data_625ba4599f30eae84d359f7a953bb9a2
#
_entry.id   625ba4599f30eae84d359f7a953bb9a2
#
_cell.length_a   1.000
_cell.length_b   1.000
_cell.length_c   1.000
_cell.angle_alpha   90.00
_cell.angle_beta   90.00
_cell.angle_gamma   90.00
#
_symmetry.space_group_name_H-M   'P 1'
#
loop_
_entity.id
_entity.type
_entity.pdbx_description
1 polymer ?
#
loop_
_entity_poly.entity_id
_entity_poly.type
_entity_poly.pdbx_seq_one_letter_code
_entity_poly.pdbx_strand_id
1 'polypeptide(L)'
;MGVVVDTSALVAAERLAKPEGSTGVATWGRWIGRLAEEPAVLPAAVYAELMVGVLLADTPTRAAARRAKIEALTLRVPVVDFGPAIAEEWARLFATLSRRGELIPANDLAVAATARHLGFSVLVGPSDEAHFRRVPDLDVRTLTGEG
;
A
#
# COMPACT_ATOMS: atom_id res chain seq x y z
N MET A 1 13.55 -9.37 6.08
CA MET A 1 13.33 -8.04 5.47
C MET A 1 11.86 -7.68 5.53
N GLY A 2 11.54 -6.41 5.51
CA GLY A 2 10.17 -5.94 5.60
C GLY A 2 9.53 -5.63 4.26
N VAL A 3 8.24 -5.33 4.31
CA VAL A 3 7.43 -4.97 3.13
C VAL A 3 6.65 -3.69 3.39
N VAL A 4 6.60 -2.84 2.39
CA VAL A 4 5.77 -1.63 2.35
C VAL A 4 4.53 -1.94 1.53
N VAL A 5 3.35 -1.65 2.06
CA VAL A 5 2.07 -2.02 1.44
C VAL A 5 1.50 -0.83 0.67
N ASP A 6 1.29 -1.00 -0.64
CA ASP A 6 0.62 -0.01 -1.48
C ASP A 6 -0.91 -0.18 -1.44
N THR A 7 -1.64 0.90 -1.72
CA THR A 7 -3.11 0.87 -1.81
C THR A 7 -3.60 -0.19 -2.80
N SER A 8 -2.93 -0.35 -3.93
CA SER A 8 -3.30 -1.34 -4.95
C SER A 8 -3.26 -2.77 -4.42
N ALA A 9 -2.34 -3.08 -3.51
CA ALA A 9 -2.28 -4.38 -2.86
C ALA A 9 -3.49 -4.61 -1.95
N LEU A 10 -3.92 -3.58 -1.23
CA LEU A 10 -5.10 -3.66 -0.36
C LEU A 10 -6.38 -3.88 -1.18
N VAL A 11 -6.50 -3.17 -2.30
CA VAL A 11 -7.63 -3.35 -3.24
C VAL A 11 -7.63 -4.76 -3.84
N ALA A 12 -6.46 -5.25 -4.25
CA ALA A 12 -6.32 -6.62 -4.77
C ALA A 12 -6.69 -7.66 -3.71
N ALA A 13 -6.26 -7.47 -2.47
CA ALA A 13 -6.59 -8.35 -1.36
C ALA A 13 -8.10 -8.40 -1.09
N GLU A 14 -8.79 -7.26 -1.15
CA GLU A 14 -10.24 -7.20 -1.01
C GLU A 14 -10.97 -7.96 -2.11
N ARG A 15 -10.50 -7.85 -3.35
CA ARG A 15 -11.08 -8.58 -4.49
C ARG A 15 -10.89 -10.09 -4.36
N LEU A 16 -9.73 -10.51 -3.90
CA LEU A 16 -9.44 -11.93 -3.63
C LEU A 16 -10.24 -12.45 -2.43
N ALA A 17 -10.62 -11.56 -1.52
CA ALA A 17 -11.39 -11.87 -0.32
C ALA A 17 -12.89 -12.05 -0.57
N LYS A 18 -13.37 -11.83 -1.80
CA LYS A 18 -14.79 -11.94 -2.18
C LYS A 18 -15.11 -13.17 -3.05
N PRO A 19 -14.69 -14.40 -2.70
CA PRO A 19 -15.34 -15.57 -3.29
C PRO A 19 -16.74 -15.65 -2.69
N GLU A 20 -17.69 -16.08 -3.50
CA GLU A 20 -19.07 -16.27 -3.07
C GLU A 20 -19.15 -17.03 -1.74
N GLY A 21 -19.83 -16.45 -0.75
CA GLY A 21 -20.09 -17.08 0.53
C GLY A 21 -19.09 -16.80 1.67
N SER A 22 -18.02 -16.04 1.44
CA SER A 22 -17.16 -15.59 2.53
C SER A 22 -17.50 -14.16 2.95
N THR A 23 -17.59 -13.94 4.25
CA THR A 23 -17.61 -12.58 4.77
C THR A 23 -16.22 -11.98 4.52
N GLY A 24 -16.14 -10.86 3.81
CA GLY A 24 -14.87 -10.20 3.48
C GLY A 24 -13.97 -9.92 4.68
N VAL A 25 -14.53 -9.92 5.88
CA VAL A 25 -13.82 -9.75 7.16
C VAL A 25 -12.87 -10.91 7.45
N ALA A 26 -13.31 -12.16 7.23
CA ALA A 26 -12.48 -13.35 7.54
C ALA A 26 -11.25 -13.45 6.62
N THR A 27 -11.39 -13.10 5.35
CA THR A 27 -10.29 -13.17 4.38
C THR A 27 -9.33 -12.01 4.54
N TRP A 28 -9.83 -10.82 4.87
CA TRP A 28 -9.03 -9.67 5.24
C TRP A 28 -8.17 -9.98 6.49
N GLY A 29 -8.76 -10.60 7.50
CA GLY A 29 -8.04 -11.03 8.71
C GLY A 29 -6.95 -12.04 8.42
N ARG A 30 -7.18 -12.99 7.52
CA ARG A 30 -6.17 -13.97 7.08
C ARG A 30 -5.01 -13.30 6.35
N TRP A 31 -5.33 -12.35 5.48
CA TRP A 31 -4.31 -11.62 4.73
C TRP A 31 -3.44 -10.76 5.65
N ILE A 32 -4.04 -10.04 6.60
CA ILE A 32 -3.32 -9.31 7.63
C ILE A 32 -2.44 -10.25 8.46
N GLY A 33 -2.93 -11.44 8.77
CA GLY A 33 -2.18 -12.46 9.49
C GLY A 33 -0.92 -12.91 8.76
N ARG A 34 -0.98 -13.04 7.42
CA ARG A 34 0.20 -13.35 6.61
C ARG A 34 1.22 -12.22 6.60
N LEU A 35 0.76 -10.97 6.59
CA LEU A 35 1.68 -9.82 6.68
C LEU A 35 2.39 -9.76 8.03
N ALA A 36 1.83 -10.33 9.07
CA ALA A 36 2.44 -10.37 10.39
C ALA A 36 3.67 -11.30 10.47
N GLU A 37 3.90 -12.17 9.48
CA GLU A 37 5.07 -13.02 9.40
C GLU A 37 6.34 -12.24 8.98
N GLU A 38 6.17 -11.10 8.30
CA GLU A 38 7.24 -10.17 7.96
C GLU A 38 6.91 -8.79 8.54
N PRO A 39 7.92 -7.99 8.92
CA PRO A 39 7.64 -6.59 9.25
C PRO A 39 6.96 -5.90 8.06
N ALA A 40 5.75 -5.42 8.27
CA ALA A 40 5.00 -4.71 7.24
C ALA A 40 4.66 -3.31 7.74
N VAL A 41 4.77 -2.32 6.87
CA VAL A 41 4.47 -0.94 7.19
C VAL A 41 3.57 -0.31 6.13
N LEU A 42 2.82 0.69 6.53
CA LEU A 42 1.88 1.42 5.69
C LEU A 42 2.39 2.87 5.53
N PRO A 43 2.74 3.29 4.32
CA PRO A 43 3.12 4.70 4.12
C PRO A 43 1.99 5.65 4.47
N ALA A 44 2.31 6.82 4.99
CA ALA A 44 1.33 7.86 5.31
C ALA A 44 0.45 8.23 4.10
N ALA A 45 1.01 8.23 2.88
CA ALA A 45 0.24 8.48 1.66
C ALA A 45 -0.85 7.43 1.43
N VAL A 46 -0.58 6.16 1.72
CA VAL A 46 -1.58 5.08 1.62
C VAL A 46 -2.66 5.26 2.69
N TYR A 47 -2.24 5.56 3.92
CA TYR A 47 -3.19 5.87 4.99
C TYR A 47 -4.13 7.02 4.59
N ALA A 48 -3.58 8.08 3.99
CA ALA A 48 -4.37 9.21 3.50
C ALA A 48 -5.41 8.78 2.47
N GLU A 49 -5.04 7.97 1.49
CA GLU A 49 -5.96 7.44 0.47
C GLU A 49 -7.08 6.60 1.10
N LEU A 50 -6.75 5.76 2.07
CA LEU A 50 -7.74 4.96 2.78
C LEU A 50 -8.72 5.85 3.55
N MET A 51 -8.24 6.91 4.19
CA MET A 51 -9.08 7.86 4.90
C MET A 51 -9.99 8.67 3.97
N VAL A 52 -9.52 9.00 2.76
CA VAL A 52 -10.39 9.59 1.73
C VAL A 52 -11.57 8.68 1.44
N GLY A 53 -11.33 7.37 1.32
CA GLY A 53 -12.39 6.38 1.12
C GLY A 53 -13.43 6.36 2.25
N VAL A 54 -13.00 6.59 3.50
CA VAL A 54 -13.91 6.73 4.65
C VAL A 54 -14.76 7.98 4.51
N LEU A 55 -14.11 9.12 4.25
CA LEU A 55 -14.77 10.44 4.23
C LEU A 55 -15.71 10.61 3.04
N LEU A 56 -15.46 9.92 1.92
CA LEU A 56 -16.30 9.94 0.72
C LEU A 56 -17.31 8.79 0.65
N ALA A 57 -17.43 8.00 1.71
CA ALA A 57 -18.41 6.90 1.72
C ALA A 57 -19.84 7.44 1.64
N ASP A 58 -20.70 6.75 0.91
CA ASP A 58 -22.09 7.16 0.63
C ASP A 58 -22.98 7.22 1.87
N THR A 59 -22.68 6.40 2.86
CA THR A 59 -23.51 6.28 4.07
C THR A 59 -22.62 6.22 5.31
N PRO A 60 -23.14 6.65 6.48
CA PRO A 60 -22.42 6.52 7.76
C PRO A 60 -22.05 5.07 8.07
N THR A 61 -22.88 4.11 7.71
CA THR A 61 -22.63 2.68 7.92
C THR A 61 -21.40 2.21 7.12
N ARG A 62 -21.30 2.61 5.85
CA ARG A 62 -20.14 2.29 5.01
C ARG A 62 -18.89 2.98 5.49
N ALA A 63 -19.00 4.25 5.91
CA ALA A 63 -17.87 4.97 6.49
C ALA A 63 -17.33 4.26 7.74
N ALA A 64 -18.21 3.85 8.64
CA ALA A 64 -17.85 3.11 9.85
C ALA A 64 -17.19 1.77 9.54
N ALA A 65 -17.70 1.03 8.56
CA ALA A 65 -17.14 -0.25 8.13
C ALA A 65 -15.73 -0.09 7.56
N ARG A 66 -15.51 0.93 6.71
CA ARG A 66 -14.19 1.23 6.15
C ARG A 66 -13.21 1.66 7.23
N ARG A 67 -13.64 2.49 8.16
CA ARG A 67 -12.81 2.93 9.29
C ARG A 67 -12.40 1.75 10.16
N ALA A 68 -13.31 0.84 10.46
CA ALA A 68 -13.01 -0.36 11.25
C ALA A 68 -11.93 -1.24 10.59
N LYS A 69 -11.98 -1.38 9.26
CA LYS A 69 -10.94 -2.12 8.51
C LYS A 69 -9.59 -1.43 8.62
N ILE A 70 -9.54 -0.11 8.50
CA ILE A 70 -8.30 0.66 8.62
C ILE A 70 -7.72 0.52 10.03
N GLU A 71 -8.56 0.62 11.06
CA GLU A 71 -8.13 0.44 12.45
C GLU A 71 -7.54 -0.96 12.68
N ALA A 72 -8.19 -2.01 12.17
CA ALA A 72 -7.68 -3.37 12.25
C ALA A 72 -6.35 -3.53 11.53
N LEU A 73 -6.21 -2.92 10.34
CA LEU A 73 -4.97 -2.94 9.56
C LEU A 73 -3.83 -2.26 10.32
N THR A 74 -4.06 -1.06 10.83
CA THR A 74 -3.00 -0.26 11.45
C THR A 74 -2.56 -0.78 12.82
N LEU A 75 -3.33 -1.66 13.45
CA LEU A 75 -2.87 -2.39 14.62
C LEU A 75 -1.74 -3.38 14.30
N ARG A 76 -1.69 -3.89 13.08
CA ARG A 76 -0.71 -4.88 12.64
C ARG A 76 0.35 -4.31 11.69
N VAL A 77 -0.03 -3.31 10.93
CA VAL A 77 0.79 -2.67 9.90
C VAL A 77 0.89 -1.19 10.27
N PRO A 78 1.92 -0.80 11.04
CA PRO A 78 2.02 0.58 11.52
C PRO A 78 2.23 1.57 10.37
N VAL A 79 1.69 2.78 10.55
CA VAL A 79 1.86 3.87 9.60
C VAL A 79 3.26 4.47 9.76
N VAL A 80 3.93 4.69 8.63
CA VAL A 80 5.23 5.37 8.58
C VAL A 80 5.01 6.80 8.10
N ASP A 81 5.50 7.76 8.87
CA ASP A 81 5.38 9.18 8.54
C ASP A 81 6.22 9.55 7.31
N PHE A 82 5.71 10.48 6.52
CA PHE A 82 6.45 11.08 5.43
C PHE A 82 7.29 12.25 5.98
N GLY A 83 8.44 11.89 6.57
CA GLY A 83 9.36 12.86 7.17
C GLY A 83 10.46 13.32 6.19
N PRO A 84 11.40 14.16 6.66
CA PRO A 84 12.44 14.74 5.80
C PRO A 84 13.28 13.70 5.05
N ALA A 85 13.67 12.60 5.67
CA ALA A 85 14.50 11.58 5.04
C ALA A 85 13.79 10.90 3.86
N ILE A 86 12.52 10.55 4.04
CA ILE A 86 11.70 9.97 2.96
C ILE A 86 11.39 11.02 1.91
N ALA A 87 11.16 12.28 2.30
CA ALA A 87 10.95 13.39 1.37
C ALA A 87 12.17 13.61 0.47
N GLU A 88 13.38 13.51 1.00
CA GLU A 88 14.61 13.58 0.19
C GLU A 88 14.71 12.43 -0.80
N GLU A 89 14.39 11.22 -0.38
CA GLU A 89 14.36 10.05 -1.27
C GLU A 89 13.31 10.23 -2.37
N TRP A 90 12.13 10.75 -2.02
CA TRP A 90 11.09 11.11 -2.98
C TRP A 90 11.61 12.08 -4.03
N ALA A 91 12.32 13.13 -3.60
CA ALA A 91 12.88 14.12 -4.49
C ALA A 91 13.94 13.54 -5.44
N ARG A 92 14.81 12.65 -4.94
CA ARG A 92 15.79 11.94 -5.77
C ARG A 92 15.12 11.07 -6.83
N LEU A 93 14.12 10.30 -6.44
CA LEU A 93 13.35 9.46 -7.37
C LEU A 93 12.60 10.30 -8.40
N PHE A 94 11.96 11.38 -7.97
CA PHE A 94 11.27 12.31 -8.87
C PHE A 94 12.24 12.84 -9.94
N ALA A 95 13.41 13.33 -9.51
CA ALA A 95 14.41 13.86 -10.43
C ALA A 95 14.89 12.77 -11.42
N THR A 96 15.19 11.57 -10.94
CA THR A 96 15.64 10.45 -11.77
C THR A 96 14.60 10.06 -12.82
N LEU A 97 13.35 9.85 -12.38
CA LEU A 97 12.27 9.43 -13.27
C LEU A 97 11.86 10.53 -14.25
N SER A 98 11.89 11.79 -13.79
CA SER A 98 11.63 12.96 -14.65
C SER A 98 12.61 13.04 -15.80
N ARG A 99 13.91 12.86 -15.52
CA ARG A 99 14.96 12.88 -16.56
C ARG A 99 14.82 11.76 -17.56
N ARG A 100 14.25 10.64 -17.17
CA ARG A 100 13.99 9.48 -18.04
C ARG A 100 12.67 9.55 -18.78
N GLY A 101 11.81 10.55 -18.47
CA GLY A 101 10.45 10.62 -19.01
C GLY A 101 9.56 9.47 -18.48
N GLU A 102 9.81 8.97 -17.29
CA GLU A 102 9.15 7.82 -16.70
C GLU A 102 8.47 8.14 -15.37
N LEU A 103 7.98 9.37 -15.18
CA LEU A 103 7.29 9.76 -13.94
C LEU A 103 6.12 8.83 -13.64
N ILE A 104 5.92 8.58 -12.36
CA ILE A 104 4.80 7.82 -11.81
C ILE A 104 3.94 8.74 -10.94
N PRO A 105 2.70 8.36 -10.60
CA PRO A 105 1.87 9.18 -9.73
C PRO A 105 2.55 9.51 -8.40
N ALA A 106 2.28 10.72 -7.89
CA ALA A 106 2.95 11.25 -6.69
C ALA A 106 2.79 10.35 -5.46
N ASN A 107 1.62 9.73 -5.27
CA ASN A 107 1.40 8.82 -4.15
C ASN A 107 2.18 7.51 -4.30
N ASP A 108 2.26 6.96 -5.50
CA ASP A 108 3.07 5.78 -5.78
C ASP A 108 4.55 6.08 -5.53
N LEU A 109 4.97 7.29 -5.90
CA LEU A 109 6.33 7.75 -5.64
C LEU A 109 6.62 7.84 -4.14
N ALA A 110 5.65 8.29 -3.34
CA ALA A 110 5.79 8.33 -1.89
C ALA A 110 5.93 6.92 -1.28
N VAL A 111 5.18 5.96 -1.80
CA VAL A 111 5.28 4.55 -1.40
C VAL A 111 6.67 4.00 -1.76
N ALA A 112 7.13 4.22 -2.98
CA ALA A 112 8.45 3.79 -3.44
C ALA A 112 9.58 4.41 -2.61
N ALA A 113 9.49 5.70 -2.31
CA ALA A 113 10.48 6.41 -1.48
C ALA A 113 10.54 5.83 -0.06
N THR A 114 9.39 5.48 0.50
CA THR A 114 9.31 4.84 1.82
C THR A 114 10.03 3.48 1.80
N ALA A 115 9.74 2.66 0.80
CA ALA A 115 10.36 1.34 0.65
C ALA A 115 11.88 1.45 0.48
N ARG A 116 12.34 2.35 -0.37
CA ARG A 116 13.78 2.55 -0.58
C ARG A 116 14.48 3.05 0.67
N HIS A 117 13.88 3.98 1.38
CA HIS A 117 14.45 4.51 2.62
C HIS A 117 14.62 3.41 3.68
N LEU A 118 13.62 2.53 3.80
CA LEU A 118 13.65 1.44 4.79
C LEU A 118 14.46 0.22 4.32
N GLY A 119 14.79 0.13 3.03
CA GLY A 119 15.38 -1.08 2.47
C GLY A 119 14.40 -2.24 2.40
N PHE A 120 13.11 -1.93 2.24
CA PHE A 120 12.02 -2.91 2.17
C PHE A 120 11.56 -3.14 0.73
N SER A 121 10.95 -4.28 0.49
CA SER A 121 10.20 -4.53 -0.73
C SER A 121 8.89 -3.75 -0.72
N VAL A 122 8.29 -3.53 -1.89
CA VAL A 122 6.94 -2.99 -2.00
C VAL A 122 5.97 -4.09 -2.42
N LEU A 123 4.83 -4.18 -1.75
CA LEU A 123 3.73 -5.07 -2.12
C LEU A 123 2.67 -4.26 -2.87
N VAL A 124 2.39 -4.64 -4.10
CA VAL A 124 1.48 -3.92 -5.00
C VAL A 124 0.43 -4.88 -5.56
N GLY A 125 -0.68 -4.32 -6.03
CA GLY A 125 -1.63 -5.05 -6.86
C GLY A 125 -1.26 -4.95 -8.34
N PRO A 126 -1.90 -5.76 -9.21
CA PRO A 126 -1.59 -5.77 -10.64
C PRO A 126 -1.78 -4.42 -11.34
N SER A 127 -2.69 -3.57 -10.85
CA SER A 127 -3.00 -2.28 -11.47
C SER A 127 -1.82 -1.30 -11.45
N ASP A 128 -0.98 -1.35 -10.43
CA ASP A 128 0.09 -0.37 -10.22
C ASP A 128 1.49 -0.96 -10.39
N GLU A 129 1.60 -2.24 -10.66
CA GLU A 129 2.88 -2.93 -10.81
C GLU A 129 3.82 -2.22 -11.79
N ALA A 130 3.30 -1.78 -12.95
CA ALA A 130 4.10 -1.13 -13.98
C ALA A 130 4.74 0.17 -13.48
N HIS A 131 4.07 0.94 -12.63
CA HIS A 131 4.61 2.16 -12.05
C HIS A 131 5.84 1.84 -11.20
N PHE A 132 5.72 0.89 -10.28
CA PHE A 132 6.79 0.55 -9.35
C PHE A 132 7.99 -0.10 -10.05
N ARG A 133 7.78 -0.80 -11.14
CA ARG A 133 8.86 -1.40 -11.92
C ARG A 133 9.75 -0.37 -12.63
N ARG A 134 9.31 0.87 -12.76
CA ARG A 134 10.13 1.98 -13.27
C ARG A 134 11.14 2.48 -12.24
N VAL A 135 10.92 2.19 -10.96
CA VAL A 135 11.77 2.69 -9.87
C VAL A 135 13.04 1.84 -9.78
N PRO A 136 14.23 2.46 -9.87
CA PRO A 136 15.48 1.71 -9.78
C PRO A 136 15.71 1.15 -8.38
N ASP A 137 16.33 -0.03 -8.32
CA ASP A 137 16.74 -0.70 -7.08
C ASP A 137 15.60 -0.92 -6.08
N LEU A 138 14.41 -1.19 -6.59
CA LEU A 138 13.22 -1.48 -5.78
C LEU A 138 12.76 -2.90 -6.04
N ASP A 139 12.66 -3.70 -4.99
CA ASP A 139 12.08 -5.03 -5.07
C ASP A 139 10.55 -4.92 -5.04
N VAL A 140 9.90 -5.35 -6.12
CA VAL A 140 8.46 -5.27 -6.30
C VAL A 140 7.85 -6.66 -6.21
N ARG A 141 6.94 -6.85 -5.26
CA ARG A 141 6.15 -8.07 -5.10
C ARG A 141 4.71 -7.76 -5.49
N THR A 142 4.17 -8.54 -6.41
CA THR A 142 2.80 -8.34 -6.88
C THR A 142 1.87 -9.33 -6.21
N LEU A 143 0.80 -8.83 -5.61
CA LEU A 143 -0.24 -9.67 -5.02
C LEU A 143 -1.13 -10.21 -6.13
N THR A 144 -1.02 -11.50 -6.40
CA THR A 144 -1.83 -12.20 -7.39
C THR A 144 -2.76 -13.21 -6.69
N GLY A 145 -3.81 -13.66 -7.39
CA GLY A 145 -4.77 -14.62 -6.86
C GLY A 145 -4.22 -16.04 -6.68
N GLU A 146 -2.96 -16.25 -7.05
CA GLU A 146 -2.25 -17.51 -6.89
C GLU A 146 -1.29 -17.41 -5.71
N GLY A 147 -1.63 -17.97 -4.58
CA GLY A 147 -0.70 -17.96 -3.45
C GLY A 147 -1.26 -18.37 -2.15
#